data_eb505901c2bac3183bcde814ef4b6eef
#
_entry.id   eb505901c2bac3183bcde814ef4b6eef
#
_cell.length_a   1.000
_cell.length_b   1.000
_cell.length_c   1.000
_cell.angle_alpha   90.00
_cell.angle_beta   90.00
_cell.angle_gamma   90.00
#
_symmetry.space_group_name_H-M   'P 1'
#
loop_
_entity.id
_entity.type
_entity.pdbx_description
1 polymer ?
#
loop_
_entity_poly.entity_id
_entity_poly.type
_entity_poly.pdbx_seq_one_letter_code
_entity_poly.pdbx_strand_id
1 'polypeptide(L)' 'WNQVEIIVKDGSIKHHQNGEMVLEIQLGSAQWRELVAVSKFPGLNPAWVDVPGRGFIGLQDHGDNVWYRSIKLKEL' A
#
# COMPACT_ATOMS: atom_id res chain seq x y z
N TRP A 1 -13.51 4.39 14.68
CA TRP A 1 -12.18 3.84 14.44
C TRP A 1 -12.24 2.65 13.48
N ASN A 2 -11.30 2.60 12.56
CA ASN A 2 -11.13 1.46 11.66
C ASN A 2 -9.84 0.73 12.02
N GLN A 3 -9.91 -0.59 12.09
CA GLN A 3 -8.73 -1.43 12.24
C GLN A 3 -8.19 -1.78 10.86
N VAL A 4 -6.90 -1.52 10.63
CA VAL A 4 -6.24 -1.80 9.37
C VAL A 4 -5.03 -2.68 9.59
N GLU A 5 -4.87 -3.70 8.75
CA GLU A 5 -3.70 -4.55 8.74
C GLU A 5 -3.17 -4.66 7.31
N ILE A 6 -1.87 -4.45 7.15
CA ILE A 6 -1.20 -4.60 5.87
C ILE A 6 -0.10 -5.65 6.04
N ILE A 7 -0.16 -6.70 5.24
CA ILE A 7 0.82 -7.79 5.24
C ILE A 7 1.61 -7.72 3.94
N VAL A 8 2.92 -7.55 4.04
CA VAL A 8 3.82 -7.54 2.90
C VAL A 8 4.80 -8.70 3.05
N LYS A 9 4.79 -9.63 2.12
CA LYS A 9 5.68 -10.80 2.12
C LYS A 9 5.96 -11.25 0.70
N ASP A 10 7.25 -11.38 0.38
CA ASP A 10 7.71 -11.86 -0.94
C ASP A 10 7.07 -11.09 -2.11
N GLY A 11 6.95 -9.75 -1.96
CA GLY A 11 6.35 -8.88 -2.96
C GLY A 11 4.83 -8.91 -3.02
N SER A 12 4.17 -9.76 -2.21
CA SER A 12 2.71 -9.79 -2.11
C SER A 12 2.25 -8.81 -1.04
N ILE A 13 1.22 -8.03 -1.36
CA ILE A 13 0.57 -7.12 -0.42
C ILE A 13 -0.86 -7.59 -0.20
N LYS A 14 -1.22 -7.76 1.07
CA LYS A 14 -2.60 -8.02 1.49
C LYS A 14 -3.03 -6.91 2.42
N HIS A 15 -4.17 -6.33 2.15
CA HIS A 15 -4.74 -5.26 2.96
C HIS A 15 -6.07 -5.73 3.56
N HIS A 16 -6.13 -5.75 4.90
CA HIS A 16 -7.33 -6.07 5.64
C HIS A 16 -7.87 -4.82 6.33
N GLN A 17 -9.17 -4.66 6.32
CA GLN A 17 -9.85 -3.60 7.03
C GLN A 17 -10.99 -4.19 7.85
N ASN A 18 -10.96 -3.97 9.17
CA ASN A 18 -11.95 -4.50 10.12
C ASN A 18 -12.12 -6.02 10.00
N GLY A 19 -11.01 -6.75 9.78
CA GLY A 19 -11.00 -8.19 9.65
C GLY A 19 -11.30 -8.75 8.27
N GLU A 20 -11.63 -7.90 7.30
CA GLU A 20 -11.91 -8.32 5.92
C GLU A 20 -10.77 -7.97 4.99
N MET A 21 -10.37 -8.91 4.13
CA MET A 21 -9.40 -8.64 3.08
C MET A 21 -10.04 -7.80 1.98
N VAL A 22 -9.53 -6.59 1.78
CA VAL A 22 -10.07 -5.64 0.80
C VAL A 22 -9.20 -5.52 -0.43
N LEU A 23 -7.94 -5.92 -0.35
CA LEU A 23 -6.99 -5.86 -1.46
C LEU A 23 -5.93 -6.95 -1.31
N GLU A 24 -5.60 -7.59 -2.42
CA GLU A 24 -4.44 -8.47 -2.54
C GLU A 24 -3.81 -8.24 -3.90
N ILE A 25 -2.50 -7.95 -3.93
CA ILE A 25 -1.78 -7.74 -5.17
C ILE A 25 -0.34 -8.20 -5.05
N GLN A 26 0.22 -8.69 -6.15
CA GLN A 26 1.64 -8.99 -6.28
C GLN A 26 2.34 -7.80 -6.93
N LEU A 27 3.31 -7.20 -6.23
CA LEU A 27 4.11 -6.10 -6.77
C LEU A 27 4.93 -6.57 -7.98
N GLY A 28 5.02 -5.71 -9.00
CA GLY A 28 5.75 -6.05 -10.22
C GLY A 28 5.02 -7.01 -11.15
N SER A 29 3.82 -7.49 -10.79
CA SER A 29 3.01 -8.34 -11.65
C SER A 29 2.42 -7.55 -12.83
N ALA A 30 1.90 -8.27 -13.83
CA ALA A 30 1.19 -7.63 -14.94
C ALA A 30 -0.02 -6.83 -14.44
N GLN A 31 -0.76 -7.37 -13.48
CA GLN A 31 -1.90 -6.70 -12.86
C GLN A 31 -1.48 -5.39 -12.18
N TRP A 32 -0.38 -5.41 -11.42
CA TRP A 32 0.16 -4.21 -10.78
C TRP A 32 0.51 -3.14 -11.81
N ARG A 33 1.24 -3.52 -12.86
CA ARG A 33 1.66 -2.57 -13.91
C ARG A 33 0.46 -1.98 -14.64
N GLU A 34 -0.56 -2.78 -14.91
CA GLU A 34 -1.80 -2.32 -15.55
C GLU A 34 -2.55 -1.32 -14.66
N LEU A 35 -2.71 -1.62 -13.37
CA LEU A 35 -3.38 -0.73 -12.43
C LEU A 35 -2.62 0.60 -12.27
N VAL A 36 -1.30 0.56 -12.20
CA VAL A 36 -0.49 1.79 -12.11
C VAL A 36 -0.59 2.59 -13.40
N ALA A 37 -0.59 1.94 -14.56
CA ALA A 37 -0.64 2.60 -15.86
C ALA A 37 -1.92 3.44 -16.06
N VAL A 38 -3.05 2.98 -15.50
CA VAL A 38 -4.33 3.72 -15.59
C VAL A 38 -4.52 4.74 -14.47
N SER A 39 -3.58 4.80 -13.52
CA SER A 39 -3.61 5.77 -12.42
C SER A 39 -2.94 7.09 -12.83
N LYS A 40 -2.94 8.07 -11.92
CA LYS A 40 -2.26 9.35 -12.13
C LYS A 40 -0.74 9.28 -11.95
N PHE A 41 -0.21 8.21 -11.38
CA PHE A 41 1.19 8.15 -10.95
C PHE A 41 2.20 8.16 -12.10
N PRO A 42 2.00 7.51 -13.24
CA PRO A 42 2.95 7.60 -14.35
C PRO A 42 3.15 9.03 -14.88
N GLY A 43 2.11 9.86 -14.81
CA GLY A 43 2.19 11.27 -15.17
C GLY A 43 3.00 12.10 -14.19
N LEU A 44 3.11 11.65 -12.93
CA LEU A 44 3.92 12.29 -11.89
C LEU A 44 5.36 11.77 -11.90
N ASN A 45 5.52 10.45 -11.92
CA ASN A 45 6.84 9.80 -11.97
C ASN A 45 6.70 8.38 -12.54
N PRO A 46 7.15 8.14 -13.79
CA PRO A 46 7.04 6.82 -14.41
C PRO A 46 7.76 5.70 -13.65
N ALA A 47 8.78 6.04 -12.85
CA ALA A 47 9.53 5.05 -12.07
C ALA A 47 8.74 4.46 -10.90
N TRP A 48 7.60 5.03 -10.52
CA TRP A 48 6.80 4.55 -9.40
C TRP A 48 6.13 3.20 -9.65
N VAL A 49 6.13 2.72 -10.88
CA VAL A 49 5.67 1.35 -11.18
C VAL A 49 6.63 0.31 -10.60
N ASP A 50 7.90 0.64 -10.46
CA ASP A 50 8.93 -0.23 -9.91
C ASP A 50 9.12 0.08 -8.42
N VAL A 51 8.51 -0.75 -7.57
CA VAL A 51 8.52 -0.54 -6.12
C VAL A 51 9.85 -1.00 -5.55
N PRO A 52 10.57 -0.13 -4.81
CA PRO A 52 11.81 -0.54 -4.13
C PRO A 52 11.51 -1.56 -3.04
N GLY A 53 12.49 -2.45 -2.77
CA GLY A 53 12.37 -3.46 -1.73
C GLY A 53 12.49 -2.92 -0.30
N ARG A 54 12.88 -1.66 -0.15
CA ARG A 54 13.05 -0.99 1.15
C ARG A 54 12.52 0.43 1.07
N GLY A 55 11.99 0.91 2.19
CA GLY A 55 11.46 2.27 2.26
C GLY A 55 10.94 2.58 3.65
N PHE A 56 10.38 3.76 3.79
CA PHE A 56 9.75 4.23 5.01
C PHE A 56 8.26 3.97 4.99
N ILE A 57 7.67 3.92 6.21
CA ILE A 57 6.22 3.87 6.38
C ILE A 57 5.76 5.29 6.67
N GLY A 58 4.79 5.77 5.91
CA GLY A 58 4.20 7.08 6.10
C GLY A 58 2.73 6.99 6.49
N LEU A 59 2.28 7.95 7.28
CA LEU A 59 0.88 8.14 7.61
C LEU A 59 0.39 9.37 6.86
N GLN A 60 -0.62 9.20 6.04
CA GLN A 60 -1.07 10.22 5.10
C GLN A 60 -2.36 10.89 5.58
N ASP A 61 -2.44 12.21 5.39
CA ASP A 61 -3.70 12.94 5.33
C ASP A 61 -3.86 13.54 3.93
N HIS A 62 -5.05 14.03 3.63
CA HIS A 62 -5.36 14.68 2.35
C HIS A 62 -6.20 15.94 2.58
N GLY A 63 -5.70 16.80 3.49
CA GLY A 63 -6.34 18.06 3.83
C GLY A 63 -7.36 18.00 4.95
N ASP A 64 -7.77 16.82 5.38
CA ASP A 64 -8.67 16.60 6.50
C ASP A 64 -7.91 16.19 7.75
N ASN A 65 -8.53 16.37 8.92
CA ASN A 65 -7.99 15.87 10.16
C ASN A 65 -8.08 14.35 10.21
N VAL A 66 -6.96 13.69 10.49
CA VAL A 66 -6.88 12.24 10.58
C VAL A 66 -6.23 11.86 11.91
N TRP A 67 -6.75 10.84 12.58
CA TRP A 67 -6.20 10.33 13.83
C TRP A 67 -5.74 8.88 13.64
N TYR A 68 -4.57 8.58 14.21
CA TYR A 68 -4.00 7.24 14.22
C TYR A 68 -3.69 6.84 15.65
N ARG A 69 -3.86 5.55 15.97
CA ARG A 69 -3.45 5.02 17.27
C ARG A 69 -3.08 3.55 17.17
N SER A 70 -2.37 3.05 18.17
CA SER A 70 -1.98 1.64 18.30
C SER A 70 -1.26 1.13 17.05
N ILE A 71 -0.33 1.93 16.55
CA ILE A 71 0.46 1.58 15.36
C ILE A 71 1.52 0.56 15.78
N LYS A 72 1.50 -0.62 15.14
CA LYS A 72 2.42 -1.71 15.45
C LYS A 72 3.04 -2.25 14.18
N LEU A 73 4.32 -2.61 14.26
CA LEU A 73 5.04 -3.24 13.18
C LEU A 73 5.59 -4.58 13.66
N LYS A 74 5.40 -5.61 12.84
CA LYS A 74 6.00 -6.92 13.05
C LYS A 74 6.76 -7.33 11.80
N GLU A 75 8.03 -7.61 11.95
CA GLU A 75 8.85 -8.16 10.87
C GLU A 75 8.58 -9.66 10.74
N LEU A 76 8.34 -10.10 9.51
CA LEU A 76 8.03 -11.50 9.20
C LEU A 76 9.28 -12.28 8.77
#